data_3481981c9772c4f3e842e446ef9e00a0
#
_entry.id   3481981c9772c4f3e842e446ef9e00a0
#
_cell.length_a   1.000
_cell.length_b   1.000
_cell.length_c   1.000
_cell.angle_alpha   90.00
_cell.angle_beta   90.00
_cell.angle_gamma   90.00
#
_symmetry.space_group_name_H-M   'P 1'
#
loop_
_entity.id
_entity.type
_entity.pdbx_description
1 polymer ?
#
loop_
_entity_poly.entity_id
_entity_poly.type
_entity_poly.pdbx_seq_one_letter_code
_entity_poly.pdbx_strand_id
1 'polypeptide(L)'
;DVPRALVATPDYLAKHGTPDSPQALMNHNCLLLRYPRSPEYFWTLNTSDGPLKLNVLGRFDADSSDILTDWALAGHGIANKPRFEVATYLGSGALVEVLPQTPPMPTSFLCLYPHRKLQDPKVRLFIDHVAEALKPQLRAMS
;
A
#
# COMPACT_ATOMS: atom_id res chain seq x y z
N ASP A 1 -10.68 1.70 7.54
CA ASP A 1 -9.31 1.29 7.25
C ASP A 1 -9.26 0.61 5.90
N VAL A 2 -8.16 0.83 5.19
CA VAL A 2 -7.91 0.31 3.84
C VAL A 2 -6.80 -0.72 3.93
N PRO A 3 -7.07 -1.99 3.60
CA PRO A 3 -6.05 -3.04 3.58
C PRO A 3 -4.95 -2.70 2.59
N ARG A 4 -3.73 -3.15 2.90
CA ARG A 4 -2.57 -3.04 2.02
C ARG A 4 -2.01 -4.42 1.72
N ALA A 5 -1.28 -4.52 0.61
CA ALA A 5 -0.58 -5.72 0.21
C ALA A 5 0.84 -5.39 -0.25
N LEU A 6 1.76 -6.32 -0.02
CA LEU A 6 3.03 -6.36 -0.72
C LEU A 6 2.81 -7.12 -2.02
N VAL A 7 3.24 -6.56 -3.14
CA VAL A 7 2.99 -7.15 -4.46
C VAL A 7 4.24 -7.12 -5.32
N ALA A 8 4.39 -8.16 -6.15
CA ALA A 8 5.42 -8.26 -7.18
C ALA A 8 4.91 -9.08 -8.35
N THR A 9 5.59 -9.04 -9.49
CA THR A 9 5.31 -9.95 -10.59
C THR A 9 5.83 -11.37 -10.30
N PRO A 10 5.16 -12.43 -10.82
CA PRO A 10 5.69 -13.79 -10.76
C PRO A 10 7.12 -13.90 -11.30
N ASP A 11 7.43 -13.20 -12.39
CA ASP A 11 8.77 -13.19 -13.01
C ASP A 11 9.83 -12.60 -12.10
N TYR A 12 9.52 -11.53 -11.36
CA TYR A 12 10.45 -10.98 -10.38
C TYR A 12 10.75 -12.01 -9.29
N LEU A 13 9.71 -12.65 -8.75
CA LEU A 13 9.87 -13.64 -7.69
C LEU A 13 10.60 -14.92 -8.18
N ALA A 14 10.37 -15.33 -9.43
CA ALA A 14 11.10 -16.45 -10.03
C ALA A 14 12.61 -16.18 -10.14
N LYS A 15 13.00 -14.92 -10.43
CA LYS A 15 14.41 -14.52 -10.57
C LYS A 15 15.12 -14.25 -9.24
N HIS A 16 14.39 -13.69 -8.27
CA HIS A 16 14.99 -13.18 -7.02
C HIS A 16 14.60 -13.98 -5.78
N GLY A 17 13.76 -15.00 -5.94
CA GLY A 17 13.17 -15.75 -4.84
C GLY A 17 11.92 -15.08 -4.29
N THR A 18 11.11 -15.86 -3.58
CA THR A 18 9.93 -15.36 -2.85
C THR A 18 10.32 -15.16 -1.40
N PRO A 19 10.15 -13.97 -0.81
CA PRO A 19 10.41 -13.76 0.61
C PRO A 19 9.53 -14.70 1.46
N ASP A 20 10.13 -15.38 2.41
CA ASP A 20 9.45 -16.28 3.37
C ASP A 20 9.21 -15.63 4.73
N SER A 21 9.82 -14.50 4.94
CA SER A 21 9.75 -13.76 6.21
C SER A 21 9.85 -12.23 5.96
N PRO A 22 9.34 -11.40 6.89
CA PRO A 22 9.51 -9.95 6.82
C PRO A 22 10.95 -9.50 6.65
N GLN A 23 11.89 -10.18 7.32
CA GLN A 23 13.33 -9.87 7.28
C GLN A 23 13.93 -10.15 5.89
N ALA A 24 13.39 -11.12 5.16
CA ALA A 24 13.84 -11.44 3.81
C ALA A 24 13.66 -10.27 2.82
N LEU A 25 12.74 -9.32 3.10
CA LEU A 25 12.56 -8.10 2.31
C LEU A 25 13.86 -7.26 2.21
N MET A 26 14.76 -7.37 3.19
CA MET A 26 16.05 -6.68 3.17
C MET A 26 16.95 -7.12 2.00
N ASN A 27 16.70 -8.30 1.44
CA ASN A 27 17.44 -8.84 0.31
C ASN A 27 16.74 -8.59 -1.04
N HIS A 28 15.62 -7.89 -1.03
CA HIS A 28 14.85 -7.58 -2.22
C HIS A 28 14.91 -6.09 -2.57
N ASN A 29 14.67 -5.79 -3.84
CA ASN A 29 14.47 -4.42 -4.28
C ASN A 29 13.06 -3.98 -3.91
N CYS A 30 12.91 -3.16 -2.88
CA CYS A 30 11.65 -2.56 -2.49
C CYS A 30 11.43 -1.26 -3.27
N LEU A 31 10.23 -1.08 -3.82
CA LEU A 31 9.84 0.14 -4.53
C LEU A 31 9.33 1.15 -3.51
N LEU A 32 10.04 2.28 -3.39
CA LEU A 32 9.91 3.18 -2.25
C LEU A 32 9.03 4.38 -2.59
N LEU A 33 7.98 4.61 -1.80
CA LEU A 33 7.17 5.82 -1.91
C LEU A 33 7.78 6.92 -1.03
N ARG A 34 8.23 7.98 -1.70
CA ARG A 34 8.81 9.14 -1.03
C ARG A 34 7.71 10.07 -0.53
N TYR A 35 7.68 10.27 0.78
CA TYR A 35 6.82 11.29 1.37
C TYR A 35 7.60 12.58 1.63
N PRO A 36 6.99 13.75 1.42
CA PRO A 36 7.62 15.01 1.76
C PRO A 36 8.08 15.02 3.23
N ARG A 37 9.35 15.40 3.46
CA ARG A 37 9.97 15.49 4.80
C ARG A 37 10.18 14.15 5.53
N SER A 38 10.02 13.01 4.87
CA SER A 38 10.36 11.71 5.43
C SER A 38 11.60 11.15 4.72
N PRO A 39 12.80 11.21 5.32
CA PRO A 39 14.02 10.70 4.70
C PRO A 39 14.14 9.17 4.78
N GLU A 40 13.22 8.52 5.47
CA GLU A 40 13.32 7.10 5.78
C GLU A 40 12.14 6.32 5.21
N TYR A 41 12.45 5.15 4.68
CA TYR A 41 11.47 4.26 4.06
C TYR A 41 11.17 3.10 5.01
N PHE A 42 10.12 3.26 5.82
CA PHE A 42 9.68 2.21 6.71
C PHE A 42 8.41 1.56 6.21
N TRP A 43 8.42 0.23 6.24
CA TRP A 43 7.19 -0.55 6.12
C TRP A 43 6.87 -1.17 7.47
N THR A 44 5.66 -0.97 7.93
CA THR A 44 5.18 -1.61 9.15
C THR A 44 4.28 -2.78 8.74
N LEU A 45 4.70 -4.00 9.10
CA LEU A 45 3.97 -5.23 8.81
C LEU A 45 3.27 -5.71 10.07
N ASN A 46 2.12 -6.34 9.90
CA ASN A 46 1.36 -6.94 10.98
C ASN A 46 1.79 -8.40 11.15
N THR A 47 2.49 -8.70 12.23
CA THR A 47 2.95 -10.06 12.54
C THR A 47 2.19 -10.65 13.73
N SER A 48 2.34 -11.95 13.98
CA SER A 48 1.77 -12.62 15.16
C SER A 48 2.21 -11.99 16.49
N ASP A 49 3.41 -11.43 16.52
CA ASP A 49 4.02 -10.82 17.70
C ASP A 49 3.73 -9.31 17.81
N GLY A 50 2.92 -8.79 16.89
CA GLY A 50 2.55 -7.37 16.79
C GLY A 50 3.18 -6.65 15.61
N PRO A 51 3.02 -5.30 15.54
CA PRO A 51 3.54 -4.51 14.45
C PRO A 51 5.06 -4.54 14.38
N LEU A 52 5.61 -4.93 13.22
CA LEU A 52 7.04 -4.95 12.95
C LEU A 52 7.38 -3.82 11.97
N LYS A 53 8.20 -2.87 12.42
CA LYS A 53 8.69 -1.77 11.57
C LYS A 53 10.03 -2.18 10.95
N LEU A 54 10.07 -2.18 9.61
CA LEU A 54 11.26 -2.53 8.83
C LEU A 54 11.73 -1.32 8.03
N ASN A 55 13.02 -1.04 8.10
CA ASN A 55 13.67 -0.09 7.19
C ASN A 55 14.00 -0.84 5.90
N VAL A 56 13.19 -0.64 4.86
CA VAL A 56 13.34 -1.32 3.58
C VAL A 56 14.26 -0.54 2.66
N LEU A 57 14.96 -1.27 1.79
CA LEU A 57 15.91 -0.73 0.84
C LEU A 57 15.44 -0.95 -0.59
N GLY A 58 15.77 -0.02 -1.46
CA GLY A 58 15.43 -0.13 -2.88
C GLY A 58 16.28 0.79 -3.74
N ARG A 59 16.35 0.44 -5.03
CA ARG A 59 17.08 1.23 -6.03
C ARG A 59 16.26 2.37 -6.61
N PHE A 60 14.94 2.31 -6.42
CA PHE A 60 13.98 3.23 -7.00
C PHE A 60 13.08 3.81 -5.93
N ASP A 61 12.92 5.11 -5.96
CA ASP A 61 11.93 5.82 -5.18
C ASP A 61 11.15 6.80 -6.07
N ALA A 62 9.90 7.01 -5.76
CA ALA A 62 9.04 8.00 -6.42
C ALA A 62 8.11 8.65 -5.41
N ASP A 63 7.61 9.83 -5.75
CA ASP A 63 6.58 10.55 -5.00
C ASP A 63 5.15 10.29 -5.52
N SER A 64 5.03 9.42 -6.54
CA SER A 64 3.77 8.99 -7.12
C SER A 64 3.53 7.51 -6.88
N SER A 65 2.37 7.18 -6.30
CA SER A 65 1.93 5.80 -6.09
C SER A 65 1.75 5.04 -7.41
N ASP A 66 1.28 5.72 -8.47
CA ASP A 66 1.03 5.11 -9.78
C ASP A 66 2.32 4.63 -10.43
N ILE A 67 3.39 5.43 -10.36
CA ILE A 67 4.71 5.06 -10.86
C ILE A 67 5.22 3.78 -10.17
N LEU A 68 4.99 3.63 -8.88
CA LEU A 68 5.36 2.39 -8.18
C LEU A 68 4.58 1.18 -8.67
N THR A 69 3.31 1.36 -9.06
CA THR A 69 2.51 0.30 -9.67
C THR A 69 3.08 -0.11 -11.02
N ASP A 70 3.42 0.85 -11.88
CA ASP A 70 4.03 0.59 -13.18
C ASP A 70 5.37 -0.13 -13.04
N TRP A 71 6.21 0.29 -12.11
CA TRP A 71 7.48 -0.38 -11.84
C TRP A 71 7.30 -1.79 -11.26
N ALA A 72 6.30 -2.01 -10.42
CA ALA A 72 5.98 -3.34 -9.92
C ALA A 72 5.55 -4.25 -11.09
N LEU A 73 4.67 -3.78 -11.97
CA LEU A 73 4.22 -4.51 -13.17
C LEU A 73 5.36 -4.78 -14.16
N ALA A 74 6.33 -3.87 -14.24
CA ALA A 74 7.55 -4.07 -15.03
C ALA A 74 8.57 -5.03 -14.38
N GLY A 75 8.27 -5.58 -13.21
CA GLY A 75 9.14 -6.55 -12.53
C GLY A 75 10.37 -5.95 -11.87
N HIS A 76 10.32 -4.67 -11.50
CA HIS A 76 11.48 -3.99 -10.89
C HIS A 76 11.62 -4.25 -9.39
N GLY A 77 10.61 -4.81 -8.72
CA GLY A 77 10.71 -5.06 -7.28
C GLY A 77 9.38 -5.32 -6.61
N ILE A 78 9.39 -5.26 -5.28
CA ILE A 78 8.23 -5.43 -4.42
C ILE A 78 7.68 -4.06 -4.05
N ALA A 79 6.38 -3.85 -4.27
CA ALA A 79 5.68 -2.62 -3.90
C ALA A 79 4.73 -2.86 -2.71
N ASN A 80 4.63 -1.87 -1.83
CA ASN A 80 3.63 -1.82 -0.76
C ASN A 80 2.48 -0.91 -1.18
N LYS A 81 1.32 -1.51 -1.50
CA LYS A 81 0.20 -0.83 -2.14
C LYS A 81 -1.10 -0.99 -1.37
N PRO A 82 -2.00 0.01 -1.39
CA PRO A 82 -3.39 -0.22 -1.03
C PRO A 82 -3.97 -1.35 -1.88
N ARG A 83 -4.65 -2.31 -1.26
CA ARG A 83 -5.14 -3.51 -1.95
C ARG A 83 -6.09 -3.17 -3.11
N PHE A 84 -6.91 -2.14 -2.95
CA PHE A 84 -7.84 -1.70 -3.99
C PHE A 84 -7.14 -1.18 -5.26
N GLU A 85 -5.96 -0.54 -5.15
CA GLU A 85 -5.20 -0.05 -6.30
C GLU A 85 -4.65 -1.19 -7.17
N VAL A 86 -4.39 -2.34 -6.57
CA VAL A 86 -3.78 -3.49 -7.25
C VAL A 86 -4.74 -4.68 -7.42
N ALA A 87 -6.01 -4.53 -7.03
CA ALA A 87 -7.00 -5.62 -7.04
C ALA A 87 -7.16 -6.26 -8.42
N THR A 88 -7.23 -5.46 -9.50
CA THR A 88 -7.33 -5.96 -10.87
C THR A 88 -6.11 -6.78 -11.28
N TYR A 89 -4.91 -6.35 -10.89
CA TYR A 89 -3.66 -7.04 -11.21
C TYR A 89 -3.48 -8.32 -10.40
N LEU A 90 -3.94 -8.32 -9.14
CA LEU A 90 -4.00 -9.54 -8.33
C LEU A 90 -5.00 -10.54 -8.90
N GLY A 91 -6.19 -10.08 -9.33
CA GLY A 91 -7.21 -10.92 -9.94
C GLY A 91 -6.79 -11.54 -11.28
N SER A 92 -5.99 -10.83 -12.07
CA SER A 92 -5.46 -11.33 -13.35
C SER A 92 -4.19 -12.17 -13.21
N GLY A 93 -3.54 -12.18 -12.03
CA GLY A 93 -2.26 -12.83 -11.81
C GLY A 93 -1.05 -12.04 -12.34
N ALA A 94 -1.23 -10.82 -12.86
CA ALA A 94 -0.14 -9.94 -13.29
C ALA A 94 0.75 -9.53 -12.10
N LEU A 95 0.15 -9.37 -10.93
CA LEU A 95 0.84 -9.27 -9.65
C LEU A 95 0.39 -10.39 -8.73
N VAL A 96 1.26 -10.81 -7.84
CA VAL A 96 0.97 -11.76 -6.77
C VAL A 96 1.31 -11.14 -5.42
N GLU A 97 0.58 -11.56 -4.41
CA GLU A 97 0.79 -11.08 -3.05
C GLU A 97 2.02 -11.74 -2.42
N VAL A 98 2.84 -10.93 -1.81
CA VAL A 98 4.06 -11.35 -1.11
C VAL A 98 3.80 -11.24 0.39
N LEU A 99 4.18 -12.25 1.16
CA LEU A 99 4.00 -12.34 2.61
C LEU A 99 2.53 -12.10 3.04
N PRO A 100 1.55 -12.83 2.49
CA PRO A 100 0.13 -12.59 2.82
C PRO A 100 -0.20 -12.85 4.31
N GLN A 101 0.63 -13.60 5.02
CA GLN A 101 0.47 -13.89 6.46
C GLN A 101 0.94 -12.74 7.36
N THR A 102 1.73 -11.83 6.82
CA THR A 102 2.25 -10.65 7.52
C THR A 102 2.03 -9.39 6.68
N PRO A 103 0.77 -9.03 6.40
CA PRO A 103 0.44 -7.91 5.53
C PRO A 103 0.92 -6.58 6.12
N PRO A 104 1.14 -5.56 5.28
CA PRO A 104 1.38 -4.21 5.78
C PRO A 104 0.21 -3.71 6.62
N MET A 105 0.52 -2.86 7.60
CA MET A 105 -0.51 -2.19 8.38
C MET A 105 -1.47 -1.43 7.46
N PRO A 106 -2.78 -1.51 7.72
CA PRO A 106 -3.77 -0.80 6.93
C PRO A 106 -3.57 0.71 7.03
N THR A 107 -3.99 1.42 6.02
CA THR A 107 -4.05 2.89 6.03
C THR A 107 -5.49 3.34 6.15
N SER A 108 -5.68 4.61 6.53
CA SER A 108 -7.01 5.20 6.63
C SER A 108 -7.17 6.34 5.64
N PHE A 109 -8.31 6.39 4.98
CA PHE A 109 -8.74 7.59 4.28
C PHE A 109 -9.32 8.57 5.30
N LEU A 110 -8.73 9.77 5.35
CA LEU A 110 -9.12 10.81 6.28
C LEU A 110 -9.57 12.05 5.51
N CYS A 111 -10.73 12.58 5.87
CA CYS A 111 -11.15 13.90 5.43
C CYS A 111 -10.70 14.93 6.45
N LEU A 112 -9.75 15.77 6.08
CA LEU A 112 -9.26 16.85 6.93
C LEU A 112 -9.99 18.14 6.60
N TYR A 113 -10.54 18.80 7.61
CA TYR A 113 -11.24 20.08 7.47
C TYR A 113 -10.93 20.99 8.66
N PRO A 114 -10.88 22.33 8.47
CA PRO A 114 -10.71 23.26 9.59
C PRO A 114 -11.89 23.20 10.54
N HIS A 115 -11.63 23.12 11.85
CA HIS A 115 -12.65 22.95 12.90
C HIS A 115 -13.84 23.94 12.80
N ARG A 116 -13.57 25.19 12.41
CA ARG A 116 -14.61 26.24 12.25
C ARG A 116 -15.57 26.00 11.07
N LYS A 117 -15.22 25.16 10.11
CA LYS A 117 -16.05 24.86 8.92
C LYS A 117 -16.97 23.66 9.10
N LEU A 118 -16.84 22.90 10.18
CA LEU A 118 -17.74 21.80 10.51
C LEU A 118 -19.17 22.24 10.77
N GLN A 119 -19.37 23.52 11.14
CA GLN A 119 -20.68 24.09 11.39
C GLN A 119 -21.41 24.50 10.10
N ASP A 120 -20.72 24.52 8.95
CA ASP A 120 -21.36 24.79 7.67
C ASP A 120 -22.08 23.52 7.17
N PRO A 121 -23.40 23.56 7.03
CA PRO A 121 -24.21 22.42 6.57
C PRO A 121 -23.73 21.84 5.23
N LYS A 122 -23.19 22.68 4.34
CA LYS A 122 -22.68 22.25 3.02
C LYS A 122 -21.46 21.36 3.15
N VAL A 123 -20.53 21.70 4.05
CA VAL A 123 -19.32 20.90 4.31
C VAL A 123 -19.72 19.56 4.90
N ARG A 124 -20.65 19.54 5.84
CA ARG A 124 -21.15 18.29 6.44
C ARG A 124 -21.83 17.40 5.42
N LEU A 125 -22.73 17.93 4.62
CA LEU A 125 -23.41 17.18 3.55
C LEU A 125 -22.42 16.60 2.55
N PHE A 126 -21.38 17.34 2.18
CA PHE A 126 -20.33 16.85 1.27
C PHE A 126 -19.56 15.69 1.90
N ILE A 127 -19.13 15.81 3.16
CA ILE A 127 -18.40 14.75 3.87
C ILE A 127 -19.25 13.49 3.98
N ASP A 128 -20.52 13.63 4.39
CA ASP A 128 -21.45 12.52 4.52
C ASP A 128 -21.66 11.82 3.18
N HIS A 129 -21.89 12.59 2.10
CA HIS A 129 -22.05 12.05 0.76
C HIS A 129 -20.80 11.28 0.27
N VAL A 130 -19.60 11.85 0.42
CA VAL A 130 -18.35 11.19 0.05
C VAL A 130 -18.14 9.92 0.88
N ALA A 131 -18.40 9.98 2.17
CA ALA A 131 -18.28 8.82 3.05
C ALA A 131 -19.24 7.68 2.66
N GLU A 132 -20.49 8.01 2.32
CA GLU A 132 -21.47 7.02 1.87
C GLU A 132 -21.11 6.42 0.51
N ALA A 133 -20.62 7.24 -0.42
CA ALA A 133 -20.23 6.79 -1.76
C ALA A 133 -18.96 5.89 -1.75
N LEU A 134 -17.98 6.19 -0.88
CA LEU A 134 -16.71 5.46 -0.84
C LEU A 134 -16.76 4.17 -0.03
N LYS A 135 -17.52 4.12 1.07
CA LYS A 135 -17.59 2.93 1.94
C LYS A 135 -17.91 1.61 1.21
N PRO A 136 -18.93 1.56 0.33
CA PRO A 136 -19.24 0.31 -0.39
C PRO A 136 -18.13 -0.10 -1.36
N GLN A 137 -17.53 0.87 -2.05
CA GLN A 137 -16.47 0.63 -3.02
C GLN A 137 -15.20 0.09 -2.34
N LEU A 138 -14.81 0.68 -1.21
CA LEU A 138 -13.66 0.22 -0.45
C LEU A 138 -13.87 -1.18 0.15
N ARG A 139 -15.11 -1.53 0.54
CA ARG A 139 -15.45 -2.86 1.02
C ARG A 139 -15.45 -3.91 -0.09
N ALA A 140 -15.90 -3.57 -1.28
CA ALA A 140 -15.91 -4.48 -2.42
C ALA A 140 -14.51 -4.80 -2.96
N MET A 141 -13.53 -3.97 -2.63
CA MET A 141 -12.12 -4.08 -3.08
C MET A 141 -11.17 -4.59 -1.97
N SER A 142 -11.73 -5.06 -0.82
CA SER A 142 -10.96 -5.50 0.36
C SER A 142 -10.66 -7.02 0.34
#